data_e8d68a58f3542879316ad83fe6057cf5
#
_entry.id   e8d68a58f3542879316ad83fe6057cf5
#
_cell.length_a   1.000
_cell.length_b   1.000
_cell.length_c   1.000
_cell.angle_alpha   90.00
_cell.angle_beta   90.00
_cell.angle_gamma   90.00
#
_symmetry.space_group_name_H-M   'P 1'
#
loop_
_entity.id
_entity.type
_entity.pdbx_description
1 polymer ?
#
loop_
_entity_poly.entity_id
_entity_poly.type
_entity_poly.pdbx_seq_one_letter_code
_entity_poly.pdbx_strand_id
1 'polypeptide(L)'
;MTLSFTTHWRDELPDFYTSLSPTPLDNARLIWRNAPLAQQLEVPDALFAPESGAGVWGGEALLPGMSPLAQVYSGHQFGAWAGQLGDGRGILLGEQQLADGRRYDWHLKGAGLTPYSRMGDGRAVLRSTIRESLASEAMHALGIPTTRALAMVTSDTPVYRERVEPGAMLMRVSESHVRFGHFEHFYYRREPQKVQQLADYVIRHHWPQLQDEADKYLLWFRDIVMRTAQTIASWQTVGFAHGVMNTDNMSILGLTIDYGPYGFLDDFQPDFICNHSDYQGRYSFENQPAVGLWNLQRLAQSLSPFISAEALNAALDEYQHALLTAYGQRMRDKLGLFSQQKGDNDLLDGLFALMIREKSDYTRTFRLLSHSEQLSAASPLRDEFIDRAAFDSWFAGYRARLRDEQVDDAQRQQRMQGVNPALVLRNWLAQRAIEQAEAGDMGELERLHAALADPFTDREDDYVRRPPDWGKRLEVSCSS
;
A
#
# COMPACT_ATOMS: atom_id res chain seq x y z
N MET A 1 12.85 -17.54 22.58
CA MET A 1 13.83 -17.42 21.47
C MET A 1 14.35 -15.99 21.46
N THR A 2 15.61 -15.77 21.12
CA THR A 2 16.19 -14.42 20.99
C THR A 2 16.05 -14.02 19.53
N LEU A 3 15.49 -12.84 19.26
CA LEU A 3 15.43 -12.30 17.90
C LEU A 3 16.85 -12.11 17.35
N SER A 4 17.07 -12.47 16.10
CA SER A 4 18.33 -12.31 15.40
C SER A 4 18.23 -11.14 14.41
N PHE A 5 19.13 -10.18 14.53
CA PHE A 5 19.23 -9.04 13.60
C PHE A 5 20.56 -9.08 12.86
N THR A 6 20.51 -8.74 11.59
CA THR A 6 21.67 -8.54 10.70
C THR A 6 21.76 -7.05 10.30
N THR A 7 22.90 -6.68 9.74
CA THR A 7 23.24 -5.31 9.41
C THR A 7 23.77 -5.18 7.98
N HIS A 8 23.20 -5.96 7.06
CA HIS A 8 23.67 -6.00 5.65
C HIS A 8 23.65 -4.64 4.98
N TRP A 9 22.55 -3.87 5.15
CA TRP A 9 22.50 -2.51 4.60
C TRP A 9 23.67 -1.66 5.08
N ARG A 10 23.92 -1.67 6.37
CA ARG A 10 25.00 -0.91 6.99
C ARG A 10 26.38 -1.34 6.49
N ASP A 11 26.61 -2.66 6.44
CA ASP A 11 27.93 -3.23 6.22
C ASP A 11 28.32 -3.20 4.74
N GLU A 12 27.33 -3.39 3.84
CA GLU A 12 27.56 -3.47 2.40
C GLU A 12 27.41 -2.11 1.68
N LEU A 13 26.70 -1.14 2.29
CA LEU A 13 26.34 0.15 1.70
C LEU A 13 26.72 1.35 2.60
N PRO A 14 28.00 1.54 2.94
CA PRO A 14 28.41 2.50 3.97
C PRO A 14 28.07 3.97 3.64
N ASP A 15 27.93 4.33 2.37
CA ASP A 15 27.65 5.72 1.94
C ASP A 15 26.14 5.98 1.69
N PHE A 16 25.28 5.02 2.03
CA PHE A 16 23.85 5.05 1.68
C PHE A 16 22.96 5.43 2.86
N TYR A 17 23.55 5.84 3.98
CA TYR A 17 22.83 6.14 5.22
C TYR A 17 23.62 7.04 6.15
N THR A 18 22.94 7.50 7.19
CA THR A 18 23.58 8.09 8.38
C THR A 18 23.20 7.25 9.59
N SER A 19 24.19 6.85 10.39
CA SER A 19 23.96 6.13 11.66
C SER A 19 23.44 7.10 12.71
N LEU A 20 22.30 6.78 13.34
CA LEU A 20 21.77 7.53 14.47
C LEU A 20 20.74 6.69 15.21
N SER A 21 20.55 6.96 16.48
CA SER A 21 19.53 6.30 17.29
C SER A 21 18.20 7.06 17.22
N PRO A 22 17.05 6.38 17.44
CA PRO A 22 15.78 7.03 17.66
C PRO A 22 15.83 8.04 18.82
N THR A 23 15.04 9.08 18.73
CA THR A 23 14.76 9.97 19.84
C THR A 23 13.43 9.53 20.47
N PRO A 24 13.42 9.04 21.72
CA PRO A 24 12.22 8.59 22.38
C PRO A 24 11.12 9.65 22.45
N LEU A 25 9.90 9.20 22.67
CA LEU A 25 8.74 10.04 22.96
C LEU A 25 8.51 10.10 24.48
N ASP A 26 7.98 11.22 24.99
CA ASP A 26 7.67 11.38 26.39
C ASP A 26 6.46 10.52 26.79
N ASN A 27 6.59 9.71 27.84
CA ASN A 27 5.54 8.83 28.33
C ASN A 27 4.92 7.96 27.21
N ALA A 28 5.77 7.40 26.36
CA ALA A 28 5.33 6.53 25.28
C ALA A 28 4.64 5.28 25.83
N ARG A 29 3.53 4.89 25.21
CA ARG A 29 2.74 3.73 25.60
C ARG A 29 2.22 2.97 24.38
N LEU A 30 2.34 1.66 24.44
CA LEU A 30 1.84 0.77 23.41
C LEU A 30 0.30 0.84 23.35
N ILE A 31 -0.26 1.08 22.16
CA ILE A 31 -1.71 1.19 21.96
C ILE A 31 -2.26 0.08 21.07
N TRP A 32 -1.42 -0.55 20.28
CA TRP A 32 -1.83 -1.64 19.41
C TRP A 32 -0.64 -2.51 19.01
N ARG A 33 -0.89 -3.81 18.86
CA ARG A 33 0.05 -4.78 18.31
C ARG A 33 -0.62 -5.68 17.28
N ASN A 34 0.15 -6.09 16.30
CA ASN A 34 -0.27 -7.08 15.32
C ASN A 34 0.12 -8.48 15.79
N ALA A 35 -0.77 -9.13 16.53
CA ALA A 35 -0.47 -10.44 17.10
C ALA A 35 -0.18 -11.52 16.05
N PRO A 36 -0.93 -11.65 14.94
CA PRO A 36 -0.60 -12.61 13.87
C PRO A 36 0.76 -12.34 13.22
N LEU A 37 1.11 -11.08 12.95
CA LEU A 37 2.40 -10.71 12.38
C LEU A 37 3.53 -10.96 13.39
N ALA A 38 3.33 -10.63 14.66
CA ALA A 38 4.29 -10.91 15.73
C ALA A 38 4.60 -12.40 15.82
N GLN A 39 3.57 -13.26 15.75
CA GLN A 39 3.75 -14.70 15.72
C GLN A 39 4.53 -15.16 14.48
N GLN A 40 4.18 -14.64 13.30
CA GLN A 40 4.88 -14.94 12.03
C GLN A 40 6.38 -14.55 12.10
N LEU A 41 6.69 -13.45 12.77
CA LEU A 41 8.04 -12.92 12.94
C LEU A 41 8.74 -13.48 14.20
N GLU A 42 8.15 -14.43 14.89
CA GLU A 42 8.71 -15.06 16.12
C GLU A 42 9.01 -14.02 17.23
N VAL A 43 8.24 -12.92 17.28
CA VAL A 43 8.43 -11.85 18.27
C VAL A 43 7.87 -12.28 19.61
N PRO A 44 8.69 -12.31 20.70
CA PRO A 44 8.23 -12.72 22.01
C PRO A 44 7.14 -11.81 22.58
N ASP A 45 6.09 -12.37 23.17
CA ASP A 45 5.01 -11.61 23.83
C ASP A 45 5.53 -10.68 24.94
N ALA A 46 6.62 -11.04 25.59
CA ALA A 46 7.27 -10.22 26.63
C ALA A 46 7.68 -8.83 26.14
N LEU A 47 7.95 -8.64 24.82
CA LEU A 47 8.25 -7.32 24.26
C LEU A 47 7.03 -6.39 24.18
N PHE A 48 5.83 -6.94 24.30
CA PHE A 48 4.57 -6.18 24.29
C PHE A 48 3.96 -6.06 25.69
N ALA A 49 4.62 -6.59 26.72
CA ALA A 49 4.12 -6.55 28.08
C ALA A 49 4.13 -5.12 28.64
N PRO A 50 3.09 -4.70 29.39
CA PRO A 50 3.01 -3.34 29.93
C PRO A 50 4.22 -2.94 30.80
N GLU A 51 4.79 -3.87 31.52
CA GLU A 51 6.00 -3.69 32.33
C GLU A 51 7.27 -3.42 31.53
N SER A 52 7.26 -3.74 30.23
CA SER A 52 8.37 -3.44 29.31
C SER A 52 8.35 -1.99 28.84
N GLY A 53 7.32 -1.21 29.20
CA GLY A 53 7.10 0.14 28.71
C GLY A 53 6.92 0.16 27.19
N ALA A 54 7.23 1.29 26.55
CA ALA A 54 7.23 1.37 25.09
C ALA A 54 8.47 0.67 24.47
N GLY A 55 9.57 0.58 25.19
CA GLY A 55 10.77 -0.15 24.82
C GLY A 55 11.23 0.14 23.39
N VAL A 56 11.41 -0.91 22.58
CA VAL A 56 11.80 -0.79 21.17
C VAL A 56 10.73 -0.11 20.32
N TRP A 57 9.46 -0.24 20.68
CA TRP A 57 8.33 0.32 19.93
C TRP A 57 8.27 1.85 19.98
N GLY A 58 8.75 2.45 21.08
CA GLY A 58 8.83 3.90 21.29
C GLY A 58 10.23 4.49 21.12
N GLY A 59 11.18 3.70 20.62
CA GLY A 59 12.56 4.15 20.40
C GLY A 59 13.39 4.33 21.69
N GLU A 60 12.93 3.83 22.83
CA GLU A 60 13.62 3.93 24.14
C GLU A 60 14.74 2.93 24.28
N ALA A 61 14.63 1.79 23.61
CA ALA A 61 15.59 0.69 23.69
C ALA A 61 15.87 0.09 22.32
N LEU A 62 17.04 -0.51 22.19
CA LEU A 62 17.42 -1.31 21.03
C LEU A 62 17.56 -2.78 21.47
N LEU A 63 17.12 -3.69 20.61
CA LEU A 63 17.35 -5.11 20.82
C LEU A 63 18.77 -5.50 20.38
N PRO A 64 19.34 -6.56 20.96
CA PRO A 64 20.66 -7.04 20.56
C PRO A 64 20.77 -7.29 19.07
N GLY A 65 21.84 -6.80 18.45
CA GLY A 65 22.08 -6.90 16.99
C GLY A 65 21.46 -5.78 16.15
N MET A 66 20.60 -4.93 16.71
CA MET A 66 20.12 -3.73 16.03
C MET A 66 21.23 -2.70 15.83
N SER A 67 21.20 -2.02 14.68
CA SER A 67 22.18 -0.99 14.33
C SER A 67 21.48 0.13 13.55
N PRO A 68 20.83 1.06 14.28
CA PRO A 68 19.92 2.03 13.68
C PRO A 68 20.61 3.00 12.72
N LEU A 69 19.88 3.28 11.63
CA LEU A 69 20.32 4.20 10.58
C LEU A 69 19.15 4.85 9.85
N ALA A 70 19.37 6.02 9.28
CA ALA A 70 18.47 6.66 8.34
C ALA A 70 19.03 6.54 6.93
N GLN A 71 18.22 6.02 6.00
CA GLN A 71 18.61 5.86 4.60
C GLN A 71 18.53 7.19 3.86
N VAL A 72 19.46 7.41 2.91
CA VAL A 72 19.41 8.55 1.99
C VAL A 72 18.81 8.13 0.66
N TYR A 73 17.88 8.92 0.16
CA TYR A 73 17.32 8.81 -1.17
C TYR A 73 16.91 10.19 -1.69
N SER A 74 16.48 10.24 -2.92
CA SER A 74 15.94 11.44 -3.57
C SER A 74 14.60 11.07 -4.21
N GLY A 75 14.07 11.91 -5.05
CA GLY A 75 12.88 11.56 -5.81
C GLY A 75 12.29 12.70 -6.62
N HIS A 76 11.36 12.31 -7.50
CA HIS A 76 10.46 13.22 -8.16
C HIS A 76 9.14 13.24 -7.41
N GLN A 77 8.72 14.41 -6.95
CA GLN A 77 7.47 14.63 -6.24
C GLN A 77 6.54 15.46 -7.11
N PHE A 78 5.33 14.99 -7.32
CA PHE A 78 4.36 15.61 -8.25
C PHE A 78 4.94 15.86 -9.65
N GLY A 79 5.83 14.98 -10.12
CA GLY A 79 6.49 15.07 -11.41
C GLY A 79 7.70 15.97 -11.48
N ALA A 80 8.07 16.68 -10.40
CA ALA A 80 9.23 17.55 -10.33
C ALA A 80 10.36 16.95 -9.49
N TRP A 81 11.61 17.15 -9.90
CA TRP A 81 12.76 16.73 -9.12
C TRP A 81 12.83 17.49 -7.79
N ALA A 82 12.72 16.78 -6.69
CA ALA A 82 12.72 17.35 -5.34
C ALA A 82 14.14 17.40 -4.71
N GLY A 83 15.13 16.78 -5.34
CA GLY A 83 16.47 16.67 -4.79
C GLY A 83 16.57 15.66 -3.66
N GLN A 84 17.47 15.90 -2.71
CA GLN A 84 17.69 15.00 -1.58
C GLN A 84 16.50 14.99 -0.64
N LEU A 85 16.03 13.79 -0.36
CA LEU A 85 15.03 13.41 0.61
C LEU A 85 15.68 12.49 1.65
N GLY A 86 15.12 11.32 1.88
CA GLY A 86 15.64 10.31 2.79
C GLY A 86 14.68 10.05 3.94
N ASP A 87 15.09 9.20 4.86
CA ASP A 87 14.31 8.87 6.05
C ASP A 87 14.25 10.08 7.00
N GLY A 88 13.41 11.06 6.66
CA GLY A 88 13.29 12.33 7.39
C GLY A 88 12.58 12.22 8.73
N ARG A 89 11.86 11.11 8.96
CA ARG A 89 11.18 10.79 10.22
C ARG A 89 11.15 9.29 10.51
N GLY A 90 12.03 8.55 9.87
CA GLY A 90 12.08 7.10 9.99
C GLY A 90 13.50 6.61 10.25
N ILE A 91 13.64 5.51 10.94
CA ILE A 91 14.92 4.88 11.23
C ILE A 91 14.79 3.38 11.04
N LEU A 92 15.64 2.81 10.18
CA LEU A 92 15.84 1.38 10.09
C LEU A 92 16.61 0.93 11.31
N LEU A 93 15.97 0.15 12.18
CA LEU A 93 16.59 -0.35 13.42
C LEU A 93 17.51 -1.55 13.16
N GLY A 94 17.14 -2.39 12.20
CA GLY A 94 17.86 -3.59 11.83
C GLY A 94 17.06 -4.47 10.91
N GLU A 95 17.68 -5.53 10.43
CA GLU A 95 17.10 -6.52 9.54
C GLU A 95 16.94 -7.83 10.32
N GLN A 96 15.71 -8.16 10.71
CA GLN A 96 15.43 -9.40 11.40
C GLN A 96 15.62 -10.58 10.47
N GLN A 97 16.38 -11.58 10.88
CA GLN A 97 16.52 -12.84 10.16
C GLN A 97 15.79 -13.96 10.90
N LEU A 98 14.84 -14.60 10.21
CA LEU A 98 14.12 -15.76 10.69
C LEU A 98 14.94 -17.05 10.51
N ALA A 99 14.55 -18.09 11.24
CA ALA A 99 15.20 -19.40 11.16
C ALA A 99 15.17 -20.05 9.76
N ASP A 100 14.16 -19.72 8.95
CA ASP A 100 14.00 -20.19 7.57
C ASP A 100 14.80 -19.35 6.54
N GLY A 101 15.53 -18.34 7.00
CA GLY A 101 16.36 -17.47 6.16
C GLY A 101 15.66 -16.23 5.62
N ARG A 102 14.34 -16.09 5.79
CA ARG A 102 13.63 -14.84 5.42
C ARG A 102 14.14 -13.69 6.29
N ARG A 103 14.16 -12.49 5.70
CA ARG A 103 14.59 -11.28 6.38
C ARG A 103 13.53 -10.20 6.26
N TYR A 104 13.43 -9.38 7.33
CA TYR A 104 12.50 -8.27 7.39
C TYR A 104 13.17 -7.05 8.03
N ASP A 105 13.09 -5.94 7.36
CA ASP A 105 13.45 -4.63 7.90
C ASP A 105 12.48 -4.23 9.01
N TRP A 106 13.02 -3.78 10.14
CA TRP A 106 12.25 -3.11 11.18
C TRP A 106 12.53 -1.61 11.08
N HIS A 107 11.55 -0.87 10.60
CA HIS A 107 11.66 0.56 10.33
C HIS A 107 10.70 1.34 11.22
N LEU A 108 11.24 2.15 12.14
CA LEU A 108 10.48 2.92 13.11
C LEU A 108 10.14 4.30 12.53
N LYS A 109 8.87 4.53 12.20
CA LYS A 109 8.36 5.81 11.71
C LYS A 109 8.01 6.72 12.88
N GLY A 110 8.35 8.00 12.77
CA GLY A 110 8.17 8.99 13.84
C GLY A 110 9.33 9.06 14.84
N ALA A 111 10.47 8.47 14.47
CA ALA A 111 11.61 8.21 15.34
C ALA A 111 12.46 9.44 15.72
N GLY A 112 12.07 10.64 15.31
CA GLY A 112 12.76 11.89 15.62
C GLY A 112 13.55 12.45 14.44
N LEU A 113 14.25 13.54 14.68
CA LEU A 113 15.05 14.24 13.69
C LEU A 113 16.16 13.36 13.14
N THR A 114 16.33 13.43 11.82
CA THR A 114 17.46 12.86 11.09
C THR A 114 18.10 13.95 10.21
N PRO A 115 19.29 13.73 9.63
CA PRO A 115 19.86 14.66 8.67
C PRO A 115 18.96 14.91 7.43
N TYR A 116 17.94 14.10 7.23
CA TYR A 116 17.06 14.16 6.08
C TYR A 116 15.67 14.75 6.40
N SER A 117 15.47 15.25 7.62
CA SER A 117 14.19 15.82 8.06
C SER A 117 13.84 17.14 7.39
N ARG A 118 14.82 17.80 6.74
CA ARG A 118 14.66 19.11 6.09
C ARG A 118 14.07 20.14 7.08
N MET A 119 12.86 20.65 6.80
CA MET A 119 12.14 21.60 7.69
C MET A 119 11.20 20.88 8.68
N GLY A 120 11.14 19.54 8.63
CA GLY A 120 10.27 18.74 9.49
C GLY A 120 10.88 18.52 10.88
N ASP A 121 10.04 18.06 11.80
CA ASP A 121 10.41 17.75 13.20
C ASP A 121 10.80 16.27 13.42
N GLY A 122 10.75 15.46 12.37
CA GLY A 122 11.05 14.03 12.45
C GLY A 122 9.98 13.19 13.17
N ARG A 123 8.82 13.76 13.48
CA ARG A 123 7.75 13.11 14.23
C ARG A 123 6.61 12.65 13.33
N ALA A 124 5.88 11.66 13.81
CA ALA A 124 4.57 11.28 13.34
C ALA A 124 3.52 11.58 14.41
N VAL A 125 2.29 11.75 14.01
CA VAL A 125 1.16 11.97 14.90
C VAL A 125 0.28 10.72 14.99
N LEU A 126 -0.52 10.62 16.04
CA LEU A 126 -1.40 9.46 16.27
C LEU A 126 -2.32 9.20 15.07
N ARG A 127 -2.93 10.23 14.51
CA ARG A 127 -3.83 10.17 13.36
C ARG A 127 -3.16 9.50 12.15
N SER A 128 -2.00 9.98 11.74
CA SER A 128 -1.28 9.43 10.57
C SER A 128 -0.76 8.01 10.82
N THR A 129 -0.38 7.71 12.05
CA THR A 129 0.08 6.38 12.47
C THR A 129 -1.07 5.36 12.40
N ILE A 130 -2.25 5.72 12.88
CA ILE A 130 -3.46 4.90 12.77
C ILE A 130 -3.84 4.67 11.29
N ARG A 131 -3.85 5.73 10.47
CA ARG A 131 -4.18 5.60 9.05
C ARG A 131 -3.26 4.62 8.34
N GLU A 132 -1.95 4.70 8.57
CA GLU A 132 -0.99 3.80 7.93
C GLU A 132 -1.12 2.35 8.43
N SER A 133 -1.30 2.14 9.72
CA SER A 133 -1.47 0.78 10.26
C SER A 133 -2.74 0.09 9.72
N LEU A 134 -3.85 0.80 9.69
CA LEU A 134 -5.10 0.29 9.14
C LEU A 134 -4.96 -0.03 7.64
N ALA A 135 -4.34 0.86 6.86
CA ALA A 135 -4.19 0.67 5.42
C ALA A 135 -3.26 -0.50 5.09
N SER A 136 -2.09 -0.58 5.72
CA SER A 136 -1.15 -1.67 5.45
C SER A 136 -1.75 -3.03 5.76
N GLU A 137 -2.48 -3.17 6.86
CA GLU A 137 -3.12 -4.44 7.20
C GLU A 137 -4.36 -4.73 6.34
N ALA A 138 -5.14 -3.72 5.97
CA ALA A 138 -6.24 -3.87 5.02
C ALA A 138 -5.75 -4.35 3.65
N MET A 139 -4.68 -3.74 3.12
CA MET A 139 -4.08 -4.13 1.84
C MET A 139 -3.51 -5.55 1.89
N HIS A 140 -2.86 -5.92 2.99
CA HIS A 140 -2.39 -7.28 3.21
C HIS A 140 -3.55 -8.29 3.18
N ALA A 141 -4.63 -8.02 3.87
CA ALA A 141 -5.82 -8.89 3.92
C ALA A 141 -6.52 -9.00 2.55
N LEU A 142 -6.45 -7.96 1.71
CA LEU A 142 -6.91 -7.98 0.32
C LEU A 142 -5.95 -8.74 -0.63
N GLY A 143 -4.82 -9.25 -0.13
CA GLY A 143 -3.83 -9.96 -0.94
C GLY A 143 -2.97 -9.04 -1.81
N ILE A 144 -2.86 -7.76 -1.47
CA ILE A 144 -2.07 -6.77 -2.20
C ILE A 144 -0.70 -6.61 -1.52
N PRO A 145 0.41 -6.68 -2.28
CA PRO A 145 1.75 -6.50 -1.72
C PRO A 145 1.90 -5.16 -1.00
N THR A 146 2.36 -5.19 0.24
CA THR A 146 2.41 -4.01 1.10
C THR A 146 3.43 -4.18 2.23
N THR A 147 3.93 -3.06 2.75
CA THR A 147 4.56 -3.03 4.07
C THR A 147 3.55 -3.39 5.15
N ARG A 148 4.02 -3.88 6.29
CA ARG A 148 3.19 -4.35 7.41
C ARG A 148 3.37 -3.46 8.63
N ALA A 149 2.35 -3.36 9.44
CA ALA A 149 2.37 -2.68 10.74
C ALA A 149 2.48 -3.71 11.86
N LEU A 150 3.52 -3.60 12.72
CA LEU A 150 3.74 -4.55 13.80
C LEU A 150 3.26 -4.02 15.14
N ALA A 151 3.55 -2.76 15.46
CA ALA A 151 3.17 -2.12 16.72
C ALA A 151 3.01 -0.61 16.55
N MET A 152 2.14 -0.02 17.35
CA MET A 152 1.96 1.43 17.46
C MET A 152 2.06 1.90 18.90
N VAL A 153 2.72 3.04 19.08
CA VAL A 153 2.74 3.76 20.36
C VAL A 153 2.19 5.16 20.19
N THR A 154 1.55 5.67 21.23
CA THR A 154 1.23 7.09 21.41
C THR A 154 2.01 7.65 22.58
N SER A 155 1.99 8.97 22.77
CA SER A 155 2.78 9.64 23.81
C SER A 155 2.16 10.95 24.25
N ASP A 156 2.81 11.60 25.21
CA ASP A 156 2.48 12.94 25.65
C ASP A 156 3.34 14.01 24.92
N THR A 157 4.23 13.61 24.05
CA THR A 157 5.04 14.53 23.23
C THR A 157 4.12 15.34 22.31
N PRO A 158 4.07 16.69 22.45
CA PRO A 158 3.27 17.52 21.57
C PRO A 158 3.94 17.64 20.19
N VAL A 159 3.17 17.40 19.14
CA VAL A 159 3.60 17.59 17.76
C VAL A 159 2.71 18.64 17.10
N TYR A 160 3.35 19.66 16.56
CA TYR A 160 2.67 20.81 15.98
C TYR A 160 2.37 20.54 14.50
N ARG A 161 1.08 20.50 14.17
CA ARG A 161 0.55 20.41 12.80
C ARG A 161 -0.47 21.54 12.61
N GLU A 162 -1.57 21.31 11.94
CA GLU A 162 -2.69 22.25 11.92
C GLU A 162 -3.25 22.53 13.34
N ARG A 163 -3.10 21.56 14.20
CA ARG A 163 -3.36 21.61 15.64
C ARG A 163 -2.22 20.91 16.38
N VAL A 164 -2.20 21.01 17.69
CA VAL A 164 -1.29 20.21 18.54
C VAL A 164 -1.86 18.80 18.65
N GLU A 165 -1.07 17.81 18.29
CA GLU A 165 -1.45 16.40 18.30
C GLU A 165 -0.42 15.57 19.09
N PRO A 166 -0.83 14.42 19.67
CA PRO A 166 0.11 13.54 20.35
C PRO A 166 1.09 12.90 19.37
N GLY A 167 2.37 12.92 19.71
CA GLY A 167 3.41 12.20 18.99
C GLY A 167 3.18 10.70 19.09
N ALA A 168 3.44 10.00 17.99
CA ALA A 168 3.26 8.56 17.86
C ALA A 168 4.38 7.93 17.05
N MET A 169 4.58 6.63 17.19
CA MET A 169 5.49 5.85 16.37
C MET A 169 4.79 4.60 15.84
N LEU A 170 5.21 4.19 14.65
CA LEU A 170 4.78 2.97 13.99
C LEU A 170 5.99 2.11 13.67
N MET A 171 6.02 0.88 14.16
CA MET A 171 6.99 -0.11 13.70
C MET A 171 6.49 -0.72 12.38
N ARG A 172 7.11 -0.30 11.29
CA ARG A 172 6.88 -0.87 9.95
C ARG A 172 7.80 -2.06 9.73
N VAL A 173 7.26 -3.10 9.14
CA VAL A 173 8.01 -4.30 8.78
C VAL A 173 7.83 -4.58 7.29
N SER A 174 8.93 -4.88 6.62
CA SER A 174 8.94 -5.18 5.19
C SER A 174 10.15 -6.02 4.83
N GLU A 175 10.09 -6.76 3.74
CA GLU A 175 11.27 -7.45 3.20
C GLU A 175 12.35 -6.44 2.76
N SER A 176 11.97 -5.25 2.33
CA SER A 176 12.87 -4.14 2.01
C SER A 176 12.14 -2.80 1.99
N HIS A 177 12.82 -1.74 2.39
CA HIS A 177 12.37 -0.35 2.23
C HIS A 177 13.09 0.38 1.08
N VAL A 178 13.77 -0.34 0.21
CA VAL A 178 14.43 0.23 -0.97
C VAL A 178 13.39 0.76 -1.96
N ARG A 179 13.57 1.99 -2.40
CA ARG A 179 12.67 2.76 -3.27
C ARG A 179 13.36 3.12 -4.58
N PHE A 180 12.60 3.47 -5.59
CA PHE A 180 13.17 4.00 -6.84
C PHE A 180 14.08 5.21 -6.56
N GLY A 181 13.69 6.06 -5.61
CA GLY A 181 14.44 7.23 -5.20
C GLY A 181 15.86 6.96 -4.67
N HIS A 182 16.16 5.76 -4.17
CA HIS A 182 17.54 5.40 -3.80
C HIS A 182 18.47 5.37 -5.01
N PHE A 183 17.99 4.88 -6.16
CA PHE A 183 18.74 4.83 -7.42
C PHE A 183 18.86 6.23 -8.03
N GLU A 184 17.80 7.01 -8.02
CA GLU A 184 17.79 8.39 -8.49
C GLU A 184 18.80 9.25 -7.74
N HIS A 185 18.93 9.06 -6.43
CA HIS A 185 19.85 9.83 -5.59
C HIS A 185 21.29 9.81 -6.14
N PHE A 186 21.82 8.62 -6.36
CA PHE A 186 23.19 8.46 -6.82
C PHE A 186 23.35 8.75 -8.31
N TYR A 187 22.33 8.49 -9.13
CA TYR A 187 22.33 8.85 -10.54
C TYR A 187 22.47 10.37 -10.73
N TYR A 188 21.65 11.18 -10.06
CA TYR A 188 21.70 12.64 -10.18
C TYR A 188 22.93 13.26 -9.51
N ARG A 189 23.56 12.55 -8.60
CA ARG A 189 24.88 12.92 -8.05
C ARG A 189 26.03 12.55 -8.96
N ARG A 190 25.76 11.88 -10.10
CA ARG A 190 26.76 11.39 -11.03
C ARG A 190 27.71 10.36 -10.42
N GLU A 191 27.16 9.46 -9.61
CA GLU A 191 27.86 8.38 -8.93
C GLU A 191 27.38 7.00 -9.47
N PRO A 192 27.59 6.68 -10.77
CA PRO A 192 27.02 5.48 -11.41
C PRO A 192 27.50 4.17 -10.76
N GLN A 193 28.69 4.15 -10.18
CA GLN A 193 29.22 3.00 -9.46
C GLN A 193 28.40 2.67 -8.23
N LYS A 194 27.87 3.69 -7.53
CA LYS A 194 26.99 3.49 -6.37
C LYS A 194 25.58 3.01 -6.82
N VAL A 195 25.08 3.48 -7.96
CA VAL A 195 23.84 2.95 -8.53
C VAL A 195 23.99 1.45 -8.80
N GLN A 196 25.10 1.05 -9.41
CA GLN A 196 25.39 -0.37 -9.68
C GLN A 196 25.61 -1.16 -8.39
N GLN A 197 26.33 -0.63 -7.41
CA GLN A 197 26.52 -1.25 -6.09
C GLN A 197 25.17 -1.51 -5.39
N LEU A 198 24.24 -0.57 -5.46
CA LEU A 198 22.89 -0.73 -4.92
C LEU A 198 22.10 -1.81 -5.68
N ALA A 199 22.21 -1.83 -7.02
CA ALA A 199 21.57 -2.86 -7.82
C ALA A 199 22.12 -4.26 -7.48
N ASP A 200 23.44 -4.41 -7.33
CA ASP A 200 24.07 -5.65 -6.91
C ASP A 200 23.62 -6.10 -5.51
N TYR A 201 23.51 -5.15 -4.57
CA TYR A 201 22.96 -5.42 -3.23
C TYR A 201 21.53 -5.95 -3.30
N VAL A 202 20.66 -5.23 -4.02
CA VAL A 202 19.24 -5.61 -4.14
C VAL A 202 19.08 -6.96 -4.84
N ILE A 203 19.82 -7.21 -5.91
CA ILE A 203 19.79 -8.49 -6.62
C ILE A 203 20.25 -9.63 -5.69
N ARG A 204 21.36 -9.45 -4.98
CA ARG A 204 21.91 -10.47 -4.06
C ARG A 204 20.90 -10.87 -2.99
N HIS A 205 20.21 -9.90 -2.43
CA HIS A 205 19.35 -10.12 -1.26
C HIS A 205 17.90 -10.44 -1.60
N HIS A 206 17.40 -10.03 -2.78
CA HIS A 206 15.98 -10.20 -3.14
C HIS A 206 15.76 -10.95 -4.44
N TRP A 207 16.80 -11.10 -5.28
CA TRP A 207 16.78 -11.89 -6.53
C TRP A 207 18.03 -12.77 -6.64
N PRO A 208 18.36 -13.60 -5.60
CA PRO A 208 19.59 -14.38 -5.61
C PRO A 208 19.73 -15.31 -6.80
N GLN A 209 18.61 -15.74 -7.40
CA GLN A 209 18.59 -16.58 -8.61
C GLN A 209 19.15 -15.87 -9.85
N LEU A 210 19.20 -14.53 -9.87
CA LEU A 210 19.75 -13.76 -10.98
C LEU A 210 21.23 -13.45 -10.85
N GLN A 211 21.85 -13.74 -9.70
CA GLN A 211 23.18 -13.24 -9.35
C GLN A 211 24.24 -13.64 -10.38
N ASP A 212 24.15 -14.85 -10.92
CA ASP A 212 25.12 -15.41 -11.88
C ASP A 212 24.67 -15.27 -13.35
N GLU A 213 23.52 -14.62 -13.60
CA GLU A 213 23.04 -14.40 -14.96
C GLU A 213 23.83 -13.29 -15.66
N ALA A 214 24.16 -13.49 -16.95
CA ALA A 214 24.90 -12.49 -17.73
C ALA A 214 24.14 -11.17 -17.86
N ASP A 215 22.81 -11.25 -18.02
CA ASP A 215 21.92 -10.10 -18.18
C ASP A 215 21.15 -9.76 -16.87
N LYS A 216 21.72 -10.05 -15.71
CA LYS A 216 21.08 -9.95 -14.41
C LYS A 216 20.36 -8.61 -14.16
N TYR A 217 20.97 -7.49 -14.56
CA TYR A 217 20.38 -6.16 -14.35
C TYR A 217 19.13 -5.94 -15.21
N LEU A 218 19.14 -6.41 -16.46
CA LEU A 218 17.98 -6.30 -17.34
C LEU A 218 16.85 -7.22 -16.86
N LEU A 219 17.15 -8.46 -16.50
CA LEU A 219 16.18 -9.43 -15.98
C LEU A 219 15.55 -8.91 -14.69
N TRP A 220 16.36 -8.36 -13.80
CA TRP A 220 15.90 -7.72 -12.58
C TRP A 220 14.99 -6.53 -12.85
N PHE A 221 15.37 -5.62 -13.76
CA PHE A 221 14.54 -4.47 -14.12
C PHE A 221 13.19 -4.89 -14.72
N ARG A 222 13.19 -5.90 -15.60
CA ARG A 222 11.95 -6.49 -16.14
C ARG A 222 11.02 -7.01 -15.05
N ASP A 223 11.56 -7.69 -14.03
CA ASP A 223 10.75 -8.18 -12.91
C ASP A 223 10.16 -7.02 -12.08
N ILE A 224 10.91 -5.93 -11.89
CA ILE A 224 10.40 -4.70 -11.26
C ILE A 224 9.23 -4.12 -12.06
N VAL A 225 9.36 -4.05 -13.38
CA VAL A 225 8.28 -3.58 -14.28
C VAL A 225 7.04 -4.44 -14.10
N MET A 226 7.19 -5.77 -14.08
CA MET A 226 6.07 -6.71 -13.90
C MET A 226 5.41 -6.56 -12.53
N ARG A 227 6.19 -6.50 -11.44
CA ARG A 227 5.67 -6.33 -10.07
C ARG A 227 4.93 -5.01 -9.91
N THR A 228 5.47 -3.93 -10.44
CA THR A 228 4.83 -2.61 -10.40
C THR A 228 3.51 -2.63 -11.16
N ALA A 229 3.46 -3.22 -12.35
CA ALA A 229 2.23 -3.37 -13.13
C ALA A 229 1.16 -4.17 -12.38
N GLN A 230 1.53 -5.29 -11.78
CA GLN A 230 0.61 -6.16 -11.01
C GLN A 230 0.07 -5.46 -9.77
N THR A 231 0.90 -4.72 -9.05
CA THR A 231 0.48 -3.98 -7.85
C THR A 231 -0.50 -2.86 -8.20
N ILE A 232 -0.21 -2.07 -9.24
CA ILE A 232 -1.12 -1.01 -9.70
C ILE A 232 -2.42 -1.60 -10.25
N ALA A 233 -2.37 -2.70 -11.00
CA ALA A 233 -3.57 -3.41 -11.43
C ALA A 233 -4.44 -3.84 -10.23
N SER A 234 -3.81 -4.28 -9.14
CA SER A 234 -4.51 -4.65 -7.91
C SER A 234 -5.19 -3.44 -7.26
N TRP A 235 -4.51 -2.28 -7.19
CA TRP A 235 -5.12 -1.04 -6.68
C TRP A 235 -6.36 -0.65 -7.47
N GLN A 236 -6.27 -0.70 -8.81
CA GLN A 236 -7.40 -0.38 -9.69
C GLN A 236 -8.61 -1.28 -9.45
N THR A 237 -8.37 -2.56 -9.15
CA THR A 237 -9.46 -3.54 -9.00
C THR A 237 -10.16 -3.48 -7.64
N VAL A 238 -9.52 -2.95 -6.60
CA VAL A 238 -10.15 -2.76 -5.28
C VAL A 238 -10.62 -1.32 -5.03
N GLY A 239 -10.40 -0.42 -6.00
CA GLY A 239 -10.77 0.98 -5.87
C GLY A 239 -9.84 1.78 -4.94
N PHE A 240 -8.57 1.40 -4.85
CA PHE A 240 -7.58 2.09 -4.00
C PHE A 240 -6.83 3.18 -4.78
N ALA A 241 -6.83 4.39 -4.24
CA ALA A 241 -6.03 5.51 -4.71
C ALA A 241 -4.91 5.80 -3.70
N HIS A 242 -3.65 5.71 -4.14
CA HIS A 242 -2.48 5.93 -3.27
C HIS A 242 -2.33 7.42 -2.87
N GLY A 243 -2.61 8.32 -3.79
CA GLY A 243 -2.62 9.76 -3.58
C GLY A 243 -1.25 10.46 -3.63
N VAL A 244 -0.15 9.73 -3.49
CA VAL A 244 1.23 10.30 -3.54
C VAL A 244 2.18 9.29 -4.19
N MET A 245 2.04 9.10 -5.51
CA MET A 245 2.89 8.18 -6.27
C MET A 245 4.19 8.86 -6.73
N ASN A 246 4.89 9.50 -5.81
CA ASN A 246 6.24 10.01 -6.05
C ASN A 246 7.22 8.84 -6.27
N THR A 247 8.36 9.06 -6.91
CA THR A 247 9.36 7.99 -7.09
C THR A 247 10.00 7.53 -5.78
N ASP A 248 10.01 8.40 -4.76
CA ASP A 248 10.40 8.05 -3.39
C ASP A 248 9.33 7.23 -2.63
N ASN A 249 8.16 7.07 -3.19
CA ASN A 249 7.08 6.21 -2.67
C ASN A 249 6.82 4.97 -3.55
N MET A 250 7.78 4.60 -4.39
CA MET A 250 7.72 3.40 -5.23
C MET A 250 8.74 2.36 -4.74
N SER A 251 8.23 1.23 -4.27
CA SER A 251 9.07 0.13 -3.80
C SER A 251 9.75 -0.62 -4.94
N ILE A 252 11.03 -0.95 -4.75
CA ILE A 252 11.77 -1.80 -5.69
C ILE A 252 11.20 -3.23 -5.75
N LEU A 253 10.51 -3.68 -4.71
CA LEU A 253 9.85 -4.98 -4.64
C LEU A 253 8.40 -4.96 -5.15
N GLY A 254 7.89 -3.80 -5.58
CA GLY A 254 6.49 -3.64 -5.96
C GLY A 254 5.51 -3.62 -4.79
N LEU A 255 5.98 -3.33 -3.59
CA LEU A 255 5.12 -3.19 -2.41
C LEU A 255 4.40 -1.85 -2.41
N THR A 256 3.20 -1.80 -1.86
CA THR A 256 2.55 -0.55 -1.49
C THR A 256 3.20 -0.02 -0.23
N ILE A 257 3.72 1.20 -0.27
CA ILE A 257 4.47 1.84 0.82
C ILE A 257 3.99 3.27 1.06
N ASP A 258 4.28 3.80 2.25
CA ASP A 258 4.06 5.20 2.63
C ASP A 258 2.61 5.68 2.47
N TYR A 259 1.74 5.08 3.25
CA TYR A 259 0.33 5.44 3.32
C TYR A 259 0.14 6.82 3.96
N GLY A 260 -0.02 7.83 3.12
CA GLY A 260 -0.37 9.20 3.50
C GLY A 260 -1.85 9.51 3.21
N PRO A 261 -2.12 10.43 2.26
CA PRO A 261 -3.48 10.81 1.88
C PRO A 261 -4.10 9.84 0.88
N TYR A 262 -4.06 8.55 1.16
CA TYR A 262 -4.70 7.51 0.35
C TYR A 262 -6.22 7.51 0.58
N GLY A 263 -6.95 6.82 -0.29
CA GLY A 263 -8.37 6.54 -0.08
C GLY A 263 -8.86 5.37 -0.92
N PHE A 264 -9.90 4.69 -0.42
CA PHE A 264 -10.70 3.77 -1.23
C PHE A 264 -11.91 4.52 -1.79
N LEU A 265 -12.27 4.21 -3.02
CA LEU A 265 -13.47 4.76 -3.65
C LEU A 265 -14.71 4.43 -2.82
N ASP A 266 -15.54 5.45 -2.58
CA ASP A 266 -16.92 5.29 -2.18
C ASP A 266 -17.77 5.11 -3.45
N ASP A 267 -18.29 6.18 -4.01
CA ASP A 267 -18.91 6.14 -5.33
C ASP A 267 -17.85 5.90 -6.43
N PHE A 268 -18.18 5.16 -7.48
CA PHE A 268 -17.23 4.96 -8.58
C PHE A 268 -17.02 6.26 -9.35
N GLN A 269 -15.84 6.80 -9.18
CA GLN A 269 -15.41 8.08 -9.75
C GLN A 269 -13.98 7.94 -10.28
N PRO A 270 -13.79 7.76 -11.59
CA PRO A 270 -12.46 7.57 -12.17
C PRO A 270 -11.47 8.71 -11.87
N ASP A 271 -11.94 9.95 -11.90
CA ASP A 271 -11.14 11.15 -11.61
C ASP A 271 -10.97 11.45 -10.11
N PHE A 272 -11.27 10.48 -9.23
CA PHE A 272 -11.16 10.64 -7.79
C PHE A 272 -9.74 11.04 -7.36
N ILE A 273 -9.64 12.17 -6.67
CA ILE A 273 -8.43 12.72 -6.08
C ILE A 273 -8.54 12.57 -4.57
N CYS A 274 -7.80 11.62 -3.99
CA CYS A 274 -7.85 11.38 -2.54
C CYS A 274 -6.95 12.35 -1.74
N ASN A 275 -6.01 13.00 -2.38
CA ASN A 275 -5.06 13.92 -1.77
C ASN A 275 -5.45 15.37 -2.03
N HIS A 276 -5.93 16.07 -1.01
CA HIS A 276 -6.30 17.48 -1.12
C HIS A 276 -5.15 18.41 -1.58
N SER A 277 -3.89 17.99 -1.38
CA SER A 277 -2.72 18.73 -1.85
C SER A 277 -2.42 18.52 -3.34
N ASP A 278 -3.08 17.58 -3.99
CA ASP A 278 -2.91 17.30 -5.44
C ASP A 278 -3.88 18.12 -6.27
N TYR A 279 -3.64 19.42 -6.34
CA TYR A 279 -4.54 20.37 -7.03
C TYR A 279 -4.73 20.11 -8.53
N GLN A 280 -3.80 19.39 -9.16
CA GLN A 280 -3.85 19.09 -10.59
C GLN A 280 -4.39 17.69 -10.89
N GLY A 281 -4.66 16.88 -9.85
CA GLY A 281 -5.12 15.50 -10.00
C GLY A 281 -4.10 14.58 -10.66
N ARG A 282 -2.80 14.87 -10.50
CA ARG A 282 -1.73 14.03 -11.06
C ARG A 282 -1.87 12.58 -10.61
N TYR A 283 -2.26 12.38 -9.36
CA TYR A 283 -2.39 11.07 -8.71
C TYR A 283 -3.87 10.66 -8.55
N SER A 284 -4.76 11.14 -9.43
CA SER A 284 -6.14 10.64 -9.47
C SER A 284 -6.17 9.14 -9.71
N PHE A 285 -7.25 8.50 -9.31
CA PHE A 285 -7.41 7.05 -9.40
C PHE A 285 -7.15 6.54 -10.83
N GLU A 286 -7.74 7.16 -11.85
CA GLU A 286 -7.56 6.75 -13.25
C GLU A 286 -6.15 6.99 -13.80
N ASN A 287 -5.37 7.92 -13.20
CA ASN A 287 -4.02 8.23 -13.64
C ASN A 287 -2.95 7.28 -13.08
N GLN A 288 -3.26 6.46 -12.10
CA GLN A 288 -2.28 5.59 -11.43
C GLN A 288 -1.50 4.70 -12.41
N PRO A 289 -2.12 4.07 -13.43
CA PRO A 289 -1.38 3.31 -14.43
C PRO A 289 -0.33 4.13 -15.19
N ALA A 290 -0.68 5.32 -15.64
CA ALA A 290 0.22 6.19 -16.38
C ALA A 290 1.37 6.71 -15.50
N VAL A 291 1.08 7.07 -14.26
CA VAL A 291 2.09 7.51 -13.29
C VAL A 291 3.05 6.37 -12.93
N GLY A 292 2.54 5.14 -12.82
CA GLY A 292 3.39 3.96 -12.62
C GLY A 292 4.44 3.79 -13.72
N LEU A 293 4.02 3.92 -14.99
CA LEU A 293 4.94 3.89 -16.13
C LEU A 293 5.94 5.03 -16.07
N TRP A 294 5.49 6.24 -15.79
CA TRP A 294 6.37 7.40 -15.66
C TRP A 294 7.44 7.20 -14.57
N ASN A 295 7.06 6.64 -13.43
CA ASN A 295 8.00 6.32 -12.34
C ASN A 295 9.02 5.26 -12.77
N LEU A 296 8.58 4.23 -13.49
CA LEU A 296 9.48 3.21 -14.06
C LEU A 296 10.46 3.81 -15.06
N GLN A 297 10.04 4.80 -15.86
CA GLN A 297 10.93 5.53 -16.75
C GLN A 297 11.99 6.33 -15.97
N ARG A 298 11.66 6.89 -14.81
CA ARG A 298 12.65 7.56 -13.92
C ARG A 298 13.64 6.55 -13.36
N LEU A 299 13.18 5.38 -12.94
CA LEU A 299 14.08 4.30 -12.51
C LEU A 299 14.97 3.84 -13.66
N ALA A 300 14.41 3.59 -14.85
CA ALA A 300 15.17 3.21 -16.05
C ALA A 300 16.28 4.20 -16.37
N GLN A 301 15.98 5.50 -16.30
CA GLN A 301 16.99 6.55 -16.48
C GLN A 301 18.12 6.41 -15.48
N SER A 302 17.85 6.06 -14.25
CA SER A 302 18.87 5.86 -13.20
C SER A 302 19.74 4.63 -13.46
N LEU A 303 19.23 3.64 -14.20
CA LEU A 303 19.94 2.41 -14.54
C LEU A 303 20.70 2.50 -15.89
N SER A 304 20.51 3.57 -16.64
CA SER A 304 21.15 3.79 -17.95
C SER A 304 22.68 3.76 -17.97
N PRO A 305 23.41 3.96 -16.87
CA PRO A 305 24.85 3.81 -16.88
C PRO A 305 25.36 2.39 -17.11
N PHE A 306 24.53 1.36 -16.89
CA PHE A 306 24.95 -0.04 -17.03
C PHE A 306 23.92 -0.95 -17.75
N ILE A 307 22.78 -0.38 -18.20
CA ILE A 307 21.83 -1.05 -19.09
C ILE A 307 21.62 -0.15 -20.32
N SER A 308 21.68 -0.70 -21.53
CA SER A 308 21.47 0.10 -22.73
C SER A 308 20.06 0.71 -22.80
N ALA A 309 19.95 1.89 -23.39
CA ALA A 309 18.66 2.55 -23.56
C ALA A 309 17.65 1.70 -24.36
N GLU A 310 18.14 0.97 -25.36
CA GLU A 310 17.32 0.06 -26.16
C GLU A 310 16.71 -1.06 -25.28
N ALA A 311 17.52 -1.71 -24.43
CA ALA A 311 17.08 -2.77 -23.54
C ALA A 311 16.09 -2.24 -22.48
N LEU A 312 16.36 -1.05 -21.91
CA LEU A 312 15.48 -0.39 -20.94
C LEU A 312 14.11 -0.07 -21.56
N ASN A 313 14.09 0.50 -22.78
CA ASN A 313 12.85 0.82 -23.47
C ASN A 313 12.06 -0.45 -23.81
N ALA A 314 12.72 -1.51 -24.27
CA ALA A 314 12.06 -2.78 -24.54
C ALA A 314 11.40 -3.37 -23.27
N ALA A 315 12.06 -3.26 -22.11
CA ALA A 315 11.49 -3.68 -20.83
C ALA A 315 10.29 -2.81 -20.41
N LEU A 316 10.36 -1.49 -20.61
CA LEU A 316 9.25 -0.57 -20.32
C LEU A 316 8.02 -0.83 -21.20
N ASP A 317 8.21 -1.23 -22.46
CA ASP A 317 7.13 -1.56 -23.38
C ASP A 317 6.30 -2.77 -22.90
N GLU A 318 6.87 -3.63 -22.05
CA GLU A 318 6.15 -4.76 -21.44
C GLU A 318 5.14 -4.31 -20.36
N TYR A 319 5.28 -3.11 -19.81
CA TYR A 319 4.46 -2.63 -18.69
C TYR A 319 2.98 -2.61 -19.00
N GLN A 320 2.59 -2.00 -20.13
CA GLN A 320 1.17 -1.86 -20.49
C GLN A 320 0.51 -3.23 -20.68
N HIS A 321 1.18 -4.15 -21.35
CA HIS A 321 0.67 -5.51 -21.54
C HIS A 321 0.51 -6.23 -20.20
N ALA A 322 1.51 -6.16 -19.32
CA ALA A 322 1.47 -6.77 -17.99
C ALA A 322 0.32 -6.23 -17.14
N LEU A 323 0.15 -4.89 -17.13
CA LEU A 323 -0.91 -4.23 -16.37
C LEU A 323 -2.29 -4.61 -16.90
N LEU A 324 -2.52 -4.54 -18.20
CA LEU A 324 -3.81 -4.87 -18.80
C LEU A 324 -4.16 -6.36 -18.65
N THR A 325 -3.18 -7.24 -18.72
CA THR A 325 -3.38 -8.68 -18.49
C THR A 325 -3.80 -8.94 -17.04
N ALA A 326 -3.07 -8.38 -16.08
CA ALA A 326 -3.37 -8.52 -14.66
C ALA A 326 -4.73 -7.90 -14.29
N TYR A 327 -4.99 -6.69 -14.78
CA TYR A 327 -6.25 -5.98 -14.55
C TYR A 327 -7.43 -6.74 -15.16
N GLY A 328 -7.34 -7.13 -16.43
CA GLY A 328 -8.40 -7.84 -17.14
C GLY A 328 -8.73 -9.18 -16.47
N GLN A 329 -7.73 -9.95 -16.03
CA GLN A 329 -7.97 -11.19 -15.30
C GLN A 329 -8.71 -10.94 -13.99
N ARG A 330 -8.26 -9.97 -13.18
CA ARG A 330 -8.90 -9.63 -11.91
C ARG A 330 -10.34 -9.12 -12.10
N MET A 331 -10.60 -8.33 -13.15
CA MET A 331 -11.95 -7.85 -13.43
C MET A 331 -12.88 -8.97 -13.91
N ARG A 332 -12.38 -9.94 -14.71
CA ARG A 332 -13.14 -11.16 -15.03
C ARG A 332 -13.49 -11.94 -13.78
N ASP A 333 -12.53 -12.12 -12.87
CA ASP A 333 -12.78 -12.81 -11.60
C ASP A 333 -13.87 -12.11 -10.78
N LYS A 334 -13.84 -10.76 -10.74
CA LYS A 334 -14.87 -9.94 -10.07
C LYS A 334 -16.26 -10.08 -10.70
N LEU A 335 -16.33 -10.29 -12.00
CA LEU A 335 -17.57 -10.53 -12.75
C LEU A 335 -17.98 -12.01 -12.78
N GLY A 336 -17.20 -12.91 -12.19
CA GLY A 336 -17.47 -14.35 -12.21
C GLY A 336 -17.29 -15.00 -13.57
N LEU A 337 -16.42 -14.44 -14.42
CA LEU A 337 -16.09 -14.98 -15.74
C LEU A 337 -14.87 -15.88 -15.64
N PHE A 338 -15.01 -17.13 -16.10
CA PHE A 338 -13.95 -18.15 -16.01
C PHE A 338 -13.12 -18.24 -17.29
N SER A 339 -13.62 -17.70 -18.40
CA SER A 339 -12.94 -17.61 -19.68
C SER A 339 -12.93 -16.16 -20.19
N GLN A 340 -11.99 -15.88 -21.08
CA GLN A 340 -11.96 -14.60 -21.78
C GLN A 340 -12.71 -14.70 -23.10
N GLN A 341 -13.66 -13.80 -23.34
CA GLN A 341 -14.42 -13.75 -24.59
C GLN A 341 -14.41 -12.34 -25.18
N LYS A 342 -14.65 -12.30 -26.49
CA LYS A 342 -14.88 -11.04 -27.18
C LYS A 342 -16.17 -10.40 -26.65
N GLY A 343 -16.10 -9.14 -26.22
CA GLY A 343 -17.23 -8.42 -25.61
C GLY A 343 -17.17 -8.31 -24.09
N ASP A 344 -16.26 -9.02 -23.39
CA ASP A 344 -16.11 -8.88 -21.95
C ASP A 344 -15.74 -7.44 -21.55
N ASN A 345 -14.91 -6.75 -22.35
CA ASN A 345 -14.59 -5.36 -22.10
C ASN A 345 -15.82 -4.45 -22.27
N ASP A 346 -16.63 -4.65 -23.31
CA ASP A 346 -17.84 -3.86 -23.53
C ASP A 346 -18.84 -4.06 -22.38
N LEU A 347 -18.90 -5.28 -21.82
CA LEU A 347 -19.73 -5.58 -20.67
C LEU A 347 -19.27 -4.84 -19.41
N LEU A 348 -17.96 -4.81 -19.16
CA LEU A 348 -17.36 -4.09 -18.04
C LEU A 348 -17.54 -2.58 -18.20
N ASP A 349 -17.26 -2.04 -19.38
CA ASP A 349 -17.41 -0.62 -19.70
C ASP A 349 -18.86 -0.16 -19.55
N GLY A 350 -19.81 -1.01 -19.95
CA GLY A 350 -21.25 -0.76 -19.73
C GLY A 350 -21.61 -0.67 -18.25
N LEU A 351 -21.06 -1.54 -17.42
CA LEU A 351 -21.26 -1.46 -15.97
C LEU A 351 -20.66 -0.17 -15.40
N PHE A 352 -19.44 0.16 -15.79
CA PHE A 352 -18.77 1.36 -15.32
C PHE A 352 -19.50 2.63 -15.74
N ALA A 353 -20.00 2.70 -16.96
CA ALA A 353 -20.81 3.82 -17.43
C ALA A 353 -22.08 4.02 -16.58
N LEU A 354 -22.76 2.92 -16.21
CA LEU A 354 -23.90 2.95 -15.28
C LEU A 354 -23.45 3.45 -13.90
N MET A 355 -22.39 2.90 -13.34
CA MET A 355 -21.90 3.24 -12.01
C MET A 355 -21.49 4.71 -11.91
N ILE A 356 -20.83 5.27 -12.93
CA ILE A 356 -20.45 6.69 -12.98
C ILE A 356 -21.70 7.56 -12.99
N ARG A 357 -22.64 7.27 -13.87
CA ARG A 357 -23.88 8.05 -14.02
C ARG A 357 -24.74 8.03 -12.76
N GLU A 358 -24.85 6.88 -12.12
CA GLU A 358 -25.70 6.67 -10.94
C GLU A 358 -24.98 6.96 -9.61
N LYS A 359 -23.68 7.26 -9.65
CA LYS A 359 -22.82 7.38 -8.46
C LYS A 359 -22.93 6.15 -7.56
N SER A 360 -22.81 4.97 -8.19
CA SER A 360 -22.90 3.70 -7.49
C SER A 360 -21.65 3.45 -6.65
N ASP A 361 -21.84 2.90 -5.47
CA ASP A 361 -20.76 2.51 -4.58
C ASP A 361 -19.93 1.38 -5.21
N TYR A 362 -18.61 1.59 -5.38
CA TYR A 362 -17.74 0.66 -6.08
C TYR A 362 -17.69 -0.72 -5.42
N THR A 363 -17.32 -0.77 -4.16
CA THR A 363 -17.17 -2.02 -3.40
C THR A 363 -18.50 -2.74 -3.28
N ARG A 364 -19.54 -2.02 -2.92
CA ARG A 364 -20.86 -2.56 -2.69
C ARG A 364 -21.49 -3.15 -3.95
N THR A 365 -21.32 -2.49 -5.11
CA THR A 365 -21.82 -3.00 -6.39
C THR A 365 -21.25 -4.38 -6.71
N PHE A 366 -19.94 -4.54 -6.65
CA PHE A 366 -19.30 -5.83 -6.94
C PHE A 366 -19.61 -6.89 -5.86
N ARG A 367 -19.71 -6.49 -4.60
CA ARG A 367 -20.09 -7.43 -3.54
C ARG A 367 -21.50 -7.97 -3.74
N LEU A 368 -22.47 -7.10 -3.98
CA LEU A 368 -23.84 -7.51 -4.27
C LEU A 368 -23.93 -8.37 -5.54
N LEU A 369 -23.18 -8.03 -6.58
CA LEU A 369 -23.14 -8.84 -7.80
C LEU A 369 -22.62 -10.27 -7.54
N SER A 370 -21.91 -10.50 -6.47
CA SER A 370 -21.32 -11.79 -6.10
C SER A 370 -22.33 -12.79 -5.50
N HIS A 371 -23.54 -12.36 -5.19
CA HIS A 371 -24.55 -13.25 -4.61
C HIS A 371 -25.40 -13.93 -5.70
N SER A 372 -25.59 -15.24 -5.60
CA SER A 372 -26.35 -16.01 -6.59
C SER A 372 -27.81 -15.55 -6.73
N GLU A 373 -28.37 -15.00 -5.65
CA GLU A 373 -29.71 -14.42 -5.62
C GLU A 373 -29.84 -13.24 -6.58
N GLN A 374 -28.73 -12.57 -6.93
CA GLN A 374 -28.70 -11.50 -7.89
C GLN A 374 -29.05 -11.93 -9.32
N LEU A 375 -28.99 -13.21 -9.60
CA LEU A 375 -29.39 -13.76 -10.89
C LEU A 375 -30.92 -13.81 -11.06
N SER A 376 -31.67 -13.55 -10.01
CA SER A 376 -33.13 -13.42 -10.01
C SER A 376 -33.59 -11.98 -10.27
N ALA A 377 -34.85 -11.80 -10.66
CA ALA A 377 -35.45 -10.48 -10.93
C ALA A 377 -35.58 -9.58 -9.67
N ALA A 378 -35.50 -10.16 -8.48
CA ALA A 378 -35.62 -9.48 -7.17
C ALA A 378 -34.28 -9.16 -6.53
N SER A 379 -33.29 -8.87 -7.33
CA SER A 379 -31.92 -8.62 -6.88
C SER A 379 -31.79 -7.34 -6.04
N PRO A 380 -31.21 -7.38 -4.83
CA PRO A 380 -30.86 -6.18 -4.09
C PRO A 380 -29.92 -5.23 -4.85
N LEU A 381 -29.08 -5.73 -5.75
CA LEU A 381 -28.21 -4.92 -6.60
C LEU A 381 -29.02 -3.98 -7.50
N ARG A 382 -30.16 -4.42 -8.02
CA ARG A 382 -31.03 -3.60 -8.88
C ARG A 382 -31.53 -2.34 -8.15
N ASP A 383 -31.72 -2.43 -6.84
CA ASP A 383 -32.18 -1.33 -6.01
C ASP A 383 -31.10 -0.29 -5.72
N GLU A 384 -29.83 -0.60 -6.02
CA GLU A 384 -28.72 0.36 -5.95
C GLU A 384 -28.70 1.35 -7.12
N PHE A 385 -29.52 1.11 -8.18
CA PHE A 385 -29.58 1.95 -9.38
C PHE A 385 -30.93 2.67 -9.49
N ILE A 386 -30.88 3.97 -9.77
CA ILE A 386 -32.08 4.80 -9.97
C ILE A 386 -32.72 4.44 -11.32
N ASP A 387 -31.92 4.40 -12.39
CA ASP A 387 -32.37 3.96 -13.72
C ASP A 387 -32.37 2.43 -13.79
N ARG A 388 -33.43 1.85 -13.26
CA ARG A 388 -33.62 0.40 -13.23
C ARG A 388 -33.72 -0.21 -14.63
N ALA A 389 -34.24 0.52 -15.61
CA ALA A 389 -34.37 0.03 -17.00
C ALA A 389 -33.01 -0.12 -17.67
N ALA A 390 -32.12 0.84 -17.48
CA ALA A 390 -30.75 0.75 -17.97
C ALA A 390 -29.95 -0.38 -17.27
N PHE A 391 -30.11 -0.52 -15.96
CA PHE A 391 -29.54 -1.65 -15.24
C PHE A 391 -30.06 -3.00 -15.77
N ASP A 392 -31.37 -3.17 -15.94
CA ASP A 392 -32.00 -4.40 -16.45
C ASP A 392 -31.46 -4.77 -17.84
N SER A 393 -31.25 -3.76 -18.71
CA SER A 393 -30.67 -3.96 -20.05
C SER A 393 -29.23 -4.49 -19.97
N TRP A 394 -28.37 -3.85 -19.16
CA TRP A 394 -27.01 -4.32 -18.93
C TRP A 394 -27.00 -5.73 -18.30
N PHE A 395 -27.82 -5.94 -17.29
CA PHE A 395 -27.89 -7.19 -16.55
C PHE A 395 -28.36 -8.38 -17.40
N ALA A 396 -29.24 -8.13 -18.37
CA ALA A 396 -29.64 -9.15 -19.33
C ALA A 396 -28.45 -9.63 -20.18
N GLY A 397 -27.58 -8.70 -20.64
CA GLY A 397 -26.34 -9.02 -21.34
C GLY A 397 -25.35 -9.80 -20.46
N TYR A 398 -25.18 -9.36 -19.22
CA TYR A 398 -24.35 -10.05 -18.23
C TYR A 398 -24.81 -11.49 -17.98
N ARG A 399 -26.11 -11.69 -17.76
CA ARG A 399 -26.67 -13.04 -17.57
C ARG A 399 -26.51 -13.92 -18.81
N ALA A 400 -26.64 -13.36 -20.01
CA ALA A 400 -26.39 -14.09 -21.25
C ALA A 400 -24.94 -14.58 -21.30
N ARG A 401 -23.97 -13.68 -21.00
CA ARG A 401 -22.56 -14.02 -20.93
C ARG A 401 -22.23 -15.11 -19.90
N LEU A 402 -22.89 -15.09 -18.73
CA LEU A 402 -22.69 -16.11 -17.69
C LEU A 402 -23.16 -17.50 -18.17
N ARG A 403 -24.25 -17.57 -18.93
CA ARG A 403 -24.76 -18.86 -19.46
C ARG A 403 -23.78 -19.52 -20.42
N ASP A 404 -22.97 -18.75 -21.14
CA ASP A 404 -21.97 -19.28 -22.07
C ASP A 404 -20.82 -20.04 -21.36
N GLU A 405 -20.65 -19.80 -20.06
CA GLU A 405 -19.57 -20.39 -19.26
C GLU A 405 -19.88 -21.82 -18.77
N GLN A 406 -21.13 -22.23 -18.74
CA GLN A 406 -21.58 -23.55 -18.22
C GLN A 406 -21.05 -23.85 -16.81
N VAL A 407 -20.92 -22.83 -15.96
CA VAL A 407 -20.43 -22.92 -14.59
C VAL A 407 -21.62 -22.82 -13.64
N ASP A 408 -21.61 -23.64 -12.59
CA ASP A 408 -22.61 -23.62 -11.53
C ASP A 408 -22.59 -22.28 -10.77
N ASP A 409 -23.78 -21.73 -10.48
CA ASP A 409 -23.93 -20.43 -9.82
C ASP A 409 -23.33 -20.41 -8.41
N ALA A 410 -23.36 -21.54 -7.67
CA ALA A 410 -22.74 -21.63 -6.36
C ALA A 410 -21.21 -21.55 -6.45
N GLN A 411 -20.59 -22.21 -7.42
CA GLN A 411 -19.16 -22.11 -7.68
C GLN A 411 -18.77 -20.69 -8.10
N ARG A 412 -19.57 -20.06 -8.94
CA ARG A 412 -19.39 -18.66 -9.35
C ARG A 412 -19.44 -17.72 -8.15
N GLN A 413 -20.47 -17.85 -7.32
CA GLN A 413 -20.62 -17.07 -6.09
C GLN A 413 -19.39 -17.21 -5.20
N GLN A 414 -18.94 -18.43 -4.93
CA GLN A 414 -17.78 -18.68 -4.09
C GLN A 414 -16.55 -17.98 -4.62
N ARG A 415 -16.29 -18.06 -5.95
CA ARG A 415 -15.14 -17.37 -6.58
C ARG A 415 -15.25 -15.85 -6.47
N MET A 416 -16.42 -15.30 -6.82
CA MET A 416 -16.64 -13.85 -6.78
C MET A 416 -16.54 -13.29 -5.36
N GLN A 417 -17.07 -13.97 -4.37
CA GLN A 417 -16.99 -13.56 -2.96
C GLN A 417 -15.57 -13.61 -2.42
N GLY A 418 -14.70 -14.46 -2.97
CA GLY A 418 -13.28 -14.53 -2.62
C GLY A 418 -12.43 -13.43 -3.25
N VAL A 419 -12.95 -12.64 -4.19
CA VAL A 419 -12.22 -11.55 -4.87
C VAL A 419 -12.92 -10.18 -4.77
N ASN A 420 -14.22 -10.17 -4.46
CA ASN A 420 -14.99 -8.95 -4.22
C ASN A 420 -15.14 -8.73 -2.71
N PRO A 421 -14.37 -7.82 -2.09
CA PRO A 421 -14.47 -7.62 -0.66
C PRO A 421 -15.85 -7.08 -0.25
N ALA A 422 -16.33 -7.51 0.92
CA ALA A 422 -17.47 -6.89 1.58
C ALA A 422 -17.08 -5.59 2.27
N LEU A 423 -15.83 -5.50 2.72
CA LEU A 423 -15.29 -4.38 3.46
C LEU A 423 -13.98 -3.87 2.84
N VAL A 424 -13.87 -2.57 2.66
CA VAL A 424 -12.61 -1.85 2.41
C VAL A 424 -12.45 -0.71 3.41
N LEU A 425 -11.23 -0.24 3.61
CA LEU A 425 -10.93 0.84 4.54
C LEU A 425 -11.38 2.20 3.97
N ARG A 426 -12.63 2.54 4.17
CA ARG A 426 -13.15 3.86 3.79
C ARG A 426 -12.61 4.95 4.72
N ASN A 427 -12.43 6.16 4.20
CA ASN A 427 -11.89 7.27 4.99
C ASN A 427 -12.70 7.56 6.25
N TRP A 428 -14.03 7.48 6.21
CA TRP A 428 -14.87 7.74 7.37
C TRP A 428 -14.71 6.70 8.49
N LEU A 429 -14.39 5.44 8.15
CA LEU A 429 -14.09 4.40 9.14
C LEU A 429 -12.78 4.70 9.86
N ALA A 430 -11.73 5.06 9.12
CA ALA A 430 -10.46 5.47 9.69
C ALA A 430 -10.63 6.71 10.59
N GLN A 431 -11.39 7.70 10.14
CA GLN A 431 -11.65 8.92 10.90
C GLN A 431 -12.36 8.63 12.23
N ARG A 432 -13.37 7.75 12.22
CA ARG A 432 -14.08 7.33 13.44
C ARG A 432 -13.13 6.66 14.45
N ALA A 433 -12.28 5.77 13.97
CA ALA A 433 -11.28 5.13 14.83
C ALA A 433 -10.26 6.12 15.39
N ILE A 434 -9.83 7.10 14.60
CA ILE A 434 -8.92 8.17 15.01
C ILE A 434 -9.55 9.02 16.12
N GLU A 435 -10.78 9.48 15.93
CA GLU A 435 -11.48 10.34 16.90
C GLU A 435 -11.65 9.64 18.26
N GLN A 436 -11.98 8.35 18.28
CA GLN A 436 -12.07 7.60 19.51
C GLN A 436 -10.70 7.37 20.16
N ALA A 437 -9.68 7.06 19.36
CA ALA A 437 -8.32 6.89 19.86
C ALA A 437 -7.74 8.19 20.46
N GLU A 438 -8.01 9.33 19.84
CA GLU A 438 -7.64 10.66 20.37
C GLU A 438 -8.37 10.99 21.69
N ALA A 439 -9.57 10.46 21.88
CA ALA A 439 -10.32 10.54 23.15
C ALA A 439 -9.85 9.51 24.20
N GLY A 440 -8.87 8.65 23.87
CA GLY A 440 -8.32 7.64 24.76
C GLY A 440 -9.00 6.26 24.67
N ASP A 441 -9.98 6.08 23.77
CA ASP A 441 -10.65 4.81 23.53
C ASP A 441 -10.08 4.10 22.28
N MET A 442 -9.33 3.02 22.49
CA MET A 442 -8.75 2.20 21.41
C MET A 442 -9.71 1.11 20.90
N GLY A 443 -10.90 0.98 21.48
CA GLY A 443 -11.81 -0.12 21.16
C GLY A 443 -12.27 -0.13 19.71
N GLU A 444 -12.52 1.04 19.10
CA GLU A 444 -12.89 1.12 17.69
C GLU A 444 -11.72 0.78 16.76
N LEU A 445 -10.52 1.20 17.10
CA LEU A 445 -9.30 0.86 16.36
C LEU A 445 -9.09 -0.67 16.32
N GLU A 446 -9.24 -1.33 17.47
CA GLU A 446 -9.11 -2.80 17.57
C GLU A 446 -10.19 -3.52 16.77
N ARG A 447 -11.45 -3.09 16.90
CA ARG A 447 -12.58 -3.67 16.15
C ARG A 447 -12.40 -3.50 14.64
N LEU A 448 -11.97 -2.32 14.19
CA LEU A 448 -11.76 -2.05 12.78
C LEU A 448 -10.59 -2.87 12.20
N HIS A 449 -9.48 -2.98 12.93
CA HIS A 449 -8.37 -3.88 12.53
C HIS A 449 -8.84 -5.33 12.39
N ALA A 450 -9.60 -5.83 13.36
CA ALA A 450 -10.15 -7.18 13.32
C ALA A 450 -11.09 -7.39 12.12
N ALA A 451 -11.93 -6.40 11.83
CA ALA A 451 -12.85 -6.46 10.69
C ALA A 451 -12.11 -6.46 9.34
N LEU A 452 -11.10 -5.58 9.20
CA LEU A 452 -10.28 -5.48 7.99
C LEU A 452 -9.39 -6.70 7.74
N ALA A 453 -9.10 -7.50 8.76
CA ALA A 453 -8.34 -8.74 8.62
C ALA A 453 -9.12 -9.84 7.87
N ASP A 454 -10.46 -9.71 7.78
CA ASP A 454 -11.34 -10.63 7.05
C ASP A 454 -12.29 -9.84 6.11
N PRO A 455 -11.75 -9.26 5.01
CA PRO A 455 -12.51 -8.35 4.17
C PRO A 455 -13.52 -9.03 3.26
N PHE A 456 -13.47 -10.36 3.10
CA PHE A 456 -14.31 -11.12 2.16
C PHE A 456 -15.50 -11.80 2.80
N THR A 457 -15.61 -11.78 4.12
CA THR A 457 -16.77 -12.31 4.83
C THR A 457 -17.91 -11.30 4.85
N ASP A 458 -19.14 -11.77 4.55
CA ASP A 458 -20.34 -10.93 4.64
C ASP A 458 -20.59 -10.49 6.08
N ARG A 459 -21.01 -9.23 6.22
CA ARG A 459 -21.21 -8.56 7.50
C ARG A 459 -22.55 -7.81 7.48
N GLU A 460 -23.14 -7.67 8.65
CA GLU A 460 -24.37 -6.88 8.84
C GLU A 460 -24.14 -5.57 9.61
N ASP A 461 -22.87 -5.35 10.07
CA ASP A 461 -22.51 -4.15 10.80
C ASP A 461 -22.44 -2.90 9.89
N ASP A 462 -22.22 -1.75 10.50
CA ASP A 462 -22.19 -0.48 9.79
C ASP A 462 -20.93 -0.25 8.95
N TYR A 463 -19.89 -1.09 9.12
CA TYR A 463 -18.66 -1.01 8.34
C TYR A 463 -18.86 -1.20 6.82
N VAL A 464 -19.87 -1.98 6.44
CA VAL A 464 -20.19 -2.27 5.03
C VAL A 464 -21.25 -1.33 4.45
N ARG A 465 -21.73 -0.36 5.23
CA ARG A 465 -22.72 0.61 4.78
C ARG A 465 -22.07 1.68 3.89
N ARG A 466 -22.93 2.34 3.11
CA ARG A 466 -22.53 3.56 2.40
C ARG A 466 -22.04 4.61 3.40
N PRO A 467 -21.05 5.44 3.01
CA PRO A 467 -20.55 6.48 3.90
C PRO A 467 -21.66 7.45 4.28
N PRO A 468 -21.66 7.95 5.51
CA PRO A 468 -22.52 9.06 5.91
C PRO A 468 -22.14 10.33 5.13
N ASP A 469 -23.06 11.30 5.06
CA ASP A 469 -22.84 12.55 4.30
C ASP A 469 -21.58 13.31 4.72
N TRP A 470 -21.24 13.28 6.00
CA TRP A 470 -20.01 13.90 6.50
C TRP A 470 -18.77 13.13 6.02
N GLY A 471 -18.87 11.80 5.92
CA GLY A 471 -17.78 10.93 5.49
C GLY A 471 -17.37 11.16 4.03
N LYS A 472 -18.34 11.47 3.17
CA LYS A 472 -18.09 11.81 1.75
C LYS A 472 -17.34 13.15 1.56
N ARG A 473 -17.30 13.98 2.58
CA ARG A 473 -16.69 15.32 2.56
C ARG A 473 -15.37 15.40 3.31
N LEU A 474 -14.84 14.25 3.74
CA LEU A 474 -13.53 14.19 4.40
C LEU A 474 -12.42 14.52 3.41
N GLU A 475 -11.63 15.53 3.79
CA GLU A 475 -10.42 15.90 3.06
C GLU A 475 -9.19 15.32 3.77
N VAL A 476 -8.32 14.69 3.01
CA VAL A 476 -7.06 14.13 3.50
C VAL A 476 -5.93 14.78 2.73
N SER A 477 -4.87 15.19 3.43
CA SER A 477 -3.73 15.87 2.83
C SER A 477 -2.41 15.19 3.18
N CYS A 478 -1.31 15.61 2.56
CA CYS A 478 0.03 15.10 2.88
C CYS A 478 0.46 15.40 4.33
N SER A 479 -0.21 16.33 5.01
CA SER A 479 0.00 16.65 6.42
C SER A 479 -0.87 15.80 7.37
N SER A 480 -1.75 15.00 6.83
CA SER A 480 -2.72 14.18 7.59
C SER A 480 -2.08 12.94 8.19
#